data_6ddb127eb86d3531761be446e6c89460
#
_entry.id   6ddb127eb86d3531761be446e6c89460
#
_cell.length_a   1.000
_cell.length_b   1.000
_cell.length_c   1.000
_cell.angle_alpha   90.00
_cell.angle_beta   90.00
_cell.angle_gamma   90.00
#
_symmetry.space_group_name_H-M   'P 1'
#
loop_
_entity.id
_entity.type
_entity.pdbx_description
1 polymer ?
#
loop_
_entity_poly.entity_id
_entity_poly.type
_entity_poly.pdbx_seq_one_letter_code
_entity_poly.pdbx_strand_id
1 'polypeptide(L)'
;KTIETEGDKSLSIRWALIASQAKGKSKSFNLLKSEDVINTLICLKKLGVKVKHKNNSCEIISKGLNSFKYKKNLTLNAGNSGTLGRLIMGLLVHSKVKIKIIGDKSLSKRDFLRVTEPLKKFGAKIITNKGKLPIYILGTAHPKPIRYFENKGSAQCKSSIMLAALNTKGTTILKAKKSRDHTELLFNSL
;
A
#
# COMPACT_ATOMS: atom_id res chain seq x y z
N LYS A 1 23.43 -10.88 27.26
CA LYS A 1 23.82 -10.87 25.82
C LYS A 1 22.76 -10.07 25.08
N THR A 2 23.15 -9.05 24.34
CA THR A 2 22.27 -8.28 23.46
C THR A 2 22.25 -8.96 22.09
N ILE A 3 21.07 -9.17 21.52
CA ILE A 3 20.89 -9.69 20.17
C ILE A 3 20.29 -8.55 19.32
N GLU A 4 21.00 -8.15 18.28
CA GLU A 4 20.46 -7.26 17.27
C GLU A 4 19.76 -8.09 16.19
N THR A 5 18.51 -7.76 15.88
CA THR A 5 17.74 -8.40 14.82
C THR A 5 17.53 -7.43 13.67
N GLU A 6 17.46 -7.95 12.44
CA GLU A 6 17.06 -7.16 11.30
C GLU A 6 15.57 -6.74 11.39
N GLY A 7 15.23 -5.65 10.71
CA GLY A 7 13.85 -5.19 10.62
C GLY A 7 12.94 -6.19 9.89
N ASP A 8 11.66 -6.25 10.28
CA ASP A 8 10.66 -7.08 9.58
C ASP A 8 10.26 -6.45 8.24
N LYS A 9 10.21 -7.27 7.18
CA LYS A 9 9.84 -6.83 5.83
C LYS A 9 8.43 -6.27 5.77
N SER A 10 7.48 -6.97 6.36
CA SER A 10 6.06 -6.60 6.30
C SER A 10 5.76 -5.33 7.08
N LEU A 11 6.43 -5.12 8.21
CA LEU A 11 6.34 -3.89 9.00
C LEU A 11 7.03 -2.73 8.29
N SER A 12 8.21 -2.94 7.71
CA SER A 12 8.96 -1.93 6.96
C SER A 12 8.14 -1.38 5.79
N ILE A 13 7.49 -2.25 5.00
CA ILE A 13 6.62 -1.83 3.90
C ILE A 13 5.41 -1.05 4.42
N ARG A 14 4.74 -1.54 5.47
CA ARG A 14 3.57 -0.88 6.04
C ARG A 14 3.91 0.48 6.61
N TRP A 15 5.00 0.56 7.38
CA TRP A 15 5.48 1.83 7.90
C TRP A 15 5.69 2.85 6.77
N ALA A 16 6.39 2.47 5.71
CA ALA A 16 6.66 3.38 4.59
C ALA A 16 5.36 3.86 3.91
N LEU A 17 4.40 2.97 3.69
CA LEU A 17 3.11 3.32 3.09
C LEU A 17 2.30 4.24 4.01
N ILE A 18 2.24 3.97 5.32
CA ILE A 18 1.52 4.80 6.30
C ILE A 18 2.21 6.16 6.47
N ALA A 19 3.55 6.18 6.63
CA ALA A 19 4.33 7.41 6.72
C ALA A 19 4.15 8.32 5.51
N SER A 20 3.88 7.74 4.32
CA SER A 20 3.56 8.53 3.12
C SER A 20 2.22 9.26 3.20
N GLN A 21 1.36 8.92 4.16
CA GLN A 21 0.05 9.53 4.39
C GLN A 21 0.04 10.47 5.61
N ALA A 22 1.09 10.46 6.42
CA ALA A 22 1.25 11.36 7.57
C ALA A 22 1.77 12.72 7.09
N LYS A 23 1.21 13.82 7.63
CA LYS A 23 1.69 15.19 7.35
C LYS A 23 2.99 15.44 8.12
N GLY A 24 4.03 15.87 7.43
CA GLY A 24 5.32 16.20 8.05
C GLY A 24 6.39 15.16 7.77
N LYS A 25 7.29 14.97 8.73
CA LYS A 25 8.44 14.08 8.64
C LYS A 25 8.26 12.88 9.57
N SER A 26 8.29 11.69 9.00
CA SER A 26 8.35 10.41 9.72
C SER A 26 9.75 9.82 9.59
N LYS A 27 10.29 9.29 10.68
CA LYS A 27 11.62 8.66 10.71
C LYS A 27 11.51 7.24 11.25
N SER A 28 12.21 6.33 10.62
CA SER A 28 12.37 4.96 11.10
C SER A 28 13.83 4.57 11.11
N PHE A 29 14.19 3.73 12.06
CA PHE A 29 15.48 3.09 12.16
C PHE A 29 15.33 1.60 11.85
N ASN A 30 16.39 0.97 11.40
CA ASN A 30 16.46 -0.47 11.16
C ASN A 30 15.38 -1.02 10.21
N LEU A 31 15.04 -0.25 9.14
CA LEU A 31 14.23 -0.80 8.06
C LEU A 31 14.97 -1.95 7.38
N LEU A 32 14.25 -3.05 7.12
CA LEU A 32 14.86 -4.18 6.42
C LEU A 32 15.39 -3.74 5.05
N LYS A 33 16.67 -4.03 4.78
CA LYS A 33 17.34 -3.75 3.50
C LYS A 33 17.03 -4.86 2.48
N SER A 34 15.77 -5.06 2.14
CA SER A 34 15.35 -6.02 1.13
C SER A 34 14.88 -5.32 -0.14
N GLU A 35 14.92 -6.03 -1.26
CA GLU A 35 14.41 -5.54 -2.55
C GLU A 35 12.95 -5.09 -2.45
N ASP A 36 12.11 -5.81 -1.71
CA ASP A 36 10.72 -5.48 -1.48
C ASP A 36 10.53 -4.09 -0.84
N VAL A 37 11.36 -3.77 0.17
CA VAL A 37 11.33 -2.47 0.86
C VAL A 37 11.88 -1.38 -0.05
N ILE A 38 12.98 -1.63 -0.75
CA ILE A 38 13.56 -0.68 -1.71
C ILE A 38 12.55 -0.34 -2.82
N ASN A 39 11.89 -1.35 -3.41
CA ASN A 39 10.84 -1.14 -4.41
C ASN A 39 9.66 -0.31 -3.86
N THR A 40 9.32 -0.48 -2.57
CA THR A 40 8.31 0.35 -1.91
C THR A 40 8.74 1.81 -1.87
N LEU A 41 9.95 2.11 -1.44
CA LEU A 41 10.48 3.47 -1.39
C LEU A 41 10.58 4.10 -2.79
N ILE A 42 10.96 3.33 -3.81
CA ILE A 42 10.99 3.77 -5.21
C ILE A 42 9.56 4.11 -5.70
N CYS A 43 8.57 3.27 -5.42
CA CYS A 43 7.19 3.55 -5.78
C CYS A 43 6.67 4.83 -5.10
N LEU A 44 6.97 5.05 -3.83
CA LEU A 44 6.61 6.27 -3.12
C LEU A 44 7.28 7.51 -3.70
N LYS A 45 8.57 7.44 -4.08
CA LYS A 45 9.25 8.53 -4.79
C LYS A 45 8.56 8.86 -6.12
N LYS A 46 8.15 7.85 -6.89
CA LYS A 46 7.40 8.04 -8.15
C LYS A 46 6.03 8.71 -7.92
N LEU A 47 5.43 8.52 -6.74
CA LEU A 47 4.20 9.18 -6.30
C LEU A 47 4.44 10.57 -5.71
N GLY A 48 5.67 11.10 -5.80
CA GLY A 48 6.04 12.45 -5.36
C GLY A 48 6.34 12.60 -3.88
N VAL A 49 6.47 11.50 -3.15
CA VAL A 49 6.88 11.49 -1.75
C VAL A 49 8.40 11.71 -1.66
N LYS A 50 8.84 12.58 -0.76
CA LYS A 50 10.27 12.76 -0.50
C LYS A 50 10.75 11.67 0.45
N VAL A 51 11.67 10.83 -0.02
CA VAL A 51 12.26 9.73 0.75
C VAL A 51 13.77 9.88 0.80
N LYS A 52 14.32 9.96 2.00
CA LYS A 52 15.76 9.91 2.29
C LYS A 52 16.05 8.60 3.02
N HIS A 53 16.85 7.74 2.41
CA HIS A 53 17.26 6.47 3.02
C HIS A 53 18.79 6.43 3.04
N LYS A 54 19.37 6.44 4.23
CA LYS A 54 20.83 6.43 4.44
C LYS A 54 21.16 5.53 5.62
N ASN A 55 22.12 4.65 5.42
CA ASN A 55 22.60 3.70 6.43
C ASN A 55 21.46 2.89 7.06
N ASN A 56 21.20 3.13 8.37
CA ASN A 56 20.20 2.43 9.16
C ASN A 56 18.95 3.28 9.40
N SER A 57 18.77 4.43 8.73
CA SER A 57 17.63 5.31 8.91
C SER A 57 16.92 5.61 7.59
N CYS A 58 15.60 5.73 7.66
CA CYS A 58 14.77 6.18 6.56
C CYS A 58 13.88 7.33 7.02
N GLU A 59 13.89 8.42 6.26
CA GLU A 59 13.01 9.56 6.47
C GLU A 59 12.03 9.66 5.31
N ILE A 60 10.75 9.79 5.62
CA ILE A 60 9.68 10.08 4.66
C ILE A 60 9.08 11.43 5.02
N ILE A 61 9.04 12.32 4.04
CA ILE A 61 8.43 13.64 4.18
C ILE A 61 7.23 13.70 3.23
N SER A 62 6.05 13.84 3.82
CA SER A 62 4.79 13.88 3.09
C SER A 62 3.96 15.12 3.46
N LYS A 63 3.06 15.49 2.57
CA LYS A 63 2.04 16.52 2.80
C LYS A 63 0.76 16.00 3.42
N GLY A 64 0.72 14.70 3.75
CA GLY A 64 -0.44 14.03 4.34
C GLY A 64 -1.34 13.34 3.31
N LEU A 65 -2.57 13.11 3.70
CA LEU A 65 -3.58 12.43 2.90
C LEU A 65 -3.79 13.14 1.54
N ASN A 66 -4.10 12.37 0.51
CA ASN A 66 -4.40 12.86 -0.85
C ASN A 66 -3.28 13.71 -1.50
N SER A 67 -2.04 13.61 -1.00
CA SER A 67 -0.93 14.44 -1.44
C SER A 67 -0.07 13.83 -2.55
N PHE A 68 -0.38 12.63 -3.01
CA PHE A 68 0.36 11.99 -4.09
C PHE A 68 0.30 12.80 -5.37
N LYS A 69 1.44 12.90 -6.05
CA LYS A 69 1.57 13.53 -7.36
C LYS A 69 1.57 12.46 -8.44
N TYR A 70 0.62 12.54 -9.33
CA TYR A 70 0.46 11.56 -10.40
C TYR A 70 1.01 12.11 -11.72
N LYS A 71 1.97 11.39 -12.32
CA LYS A 71 2.40 11.62 -13.69
C LYS A 71 1.50 10.82 -14.65
N LYS A 72 1.25 11.35 -15.85
CA LYS A 72 0.58 10.60 -16.91
C LYS A 72 1.37 9.32 -17.23
N ASN A 73 0.68 8.21 -17.47
CA ASN A 73 1.28 6.90 -17.76
C ASN A 73 2.22 6.34 -16.67
N LEU A 74 1.93 6.64 -15.39
CA LEU A 74 2.74 6.17 -14.28
C LEU A 74 2.71 4.64 -14.19
N THR A 75 3.91 4.04 -14.13
CA THR A 75 4.10 2.61 -13.86
C THR A 75 4.82 2.42 -12.54
N LEU A 76 4.20 1.65 -11.64
CA LEU A 76 4.76 1.22 -10.37
C LEU A 76 5.18 -0.24 -10.49
N ASN A 77 6.45 -0.53 -10.20
CA ASN A 77 6.99 -1.88 -10.21
C ASN A 77 7.11 -2.39 -8.77
N ALA A 78 6.35 -3.43 -8.46
CA ALA A 78 6.36 -4.07 -7.14
C ALA A 78 7.47 -5.13 -7.01
N GLY A 79 8.25 -5.41 -8.07
CA GLY A 79 9.22 -6.50 -8.06
C GLY A 79 8.57 -7.83 -7.73
N ASN A 80 9.08 -8.55 -6.72
CA ASN A 80 8.46 -9.76 -6.18
C ASN A 80 7.52 -9.49 -5.01
N SER A 81 7.36 -8.23 -4.59
CA SER A 81 6.64 -7.87 -3.38
C SER A 81 5.12 -7.96 -3.51
N GLY A 82 4.55 -9.09 -3.11
CA GLY A 82 3.09 -9.22 -2.99
C GLY A 82 2.48 -8.27 -1.95
N THR A 83 3.23 -7.90 -0.92
CA THR A 83 2.79 -6.92 0.09
C THR A 83 2.68 -5.54 -0.53
N LEU A 84 3.75 -5.06 -1.16
CA LEU A 84 3.73 -3.76 -1.85
C LEU A 84 2.62 -3.71 -2.91
N GLY A 85 2.61 -4.68 -3.84
CA GLY A 85 1.66 -4.69 -4.96
C GLY A 85 0.20 -4.65 -4.53
N ARG A 86 -0.15 -5.28 -3.39
CA ARG A 86 -1.52 -5.29 -2.88
C ARG A 86 -1.85 -4.06 -2.03
N LEU A 87 -0.96 -3.66 -1.12
CA LEU A 87 -1.25 -2.58 -0.19
C LEU A 87 -1.28 -1.21 -0.88
N ILE A 88 -0.36 -0.97 -1.82
CA ILE A 88 -0.29 0.32 -2.50
C ILE A 88 -1.57 0.65 -3.28
N MET A 89 -2.28 -0.37 -3.78
CA MET A 89 -3.56 -0.17 -4.48
C MET A 89 -4.61 0.52 -3.58
N GLY A 90 -4.61 0.25 -2.28
CA GLY A 90 -5.48 0.94 -1.32
C GLY A 90 -5.27 2.44 -1.34
N LEU A 91 -4.02 2.89 -1.39
CA LEU A 91 -3.68 4.33 -1.45
C LEU A 91 -3.99 4.96 -2.82
N LEU A 92 -4.18 4.14 -3.86
CA LEU A 92 -4.42 4.62 -5.22
C LEU A 92 -5.91 4.74 -5.57
N VAL A 93 -6.84 4.44 -4.66
CA VAL A 93 -8.29 4.60 -4.91
C VAL A 93 -8.69 6.04 -5.22
N HIS A 94 -7.85 7.01 -4.87
CA HIS A 94 -8.02 8.43 -5.20
C HIS A 94 -7.20 8.91 -6.41
N SER A 95 -6.52 8.00 -7.11
CA SER A 95 -5.69 8.41 -8.24
C SER A 95 -6.52 9.06 -9.34
N LYS A 96 -6.14 10.29 -9.71
CA LYS A 96 -6.76 11.05 -10.82
C LYS A 96 -6.31 10.57 -12.20
N VAL A 97 -5.32 9.68 -12.26
CA VAL A 97 -4.78 9.14 -13.50
C VAL A 97 -4.75 7.63 -13.46
N LYS A 98 -4.75 7.01 -14.63
CA LYS A 98 -4.58 5.56 -14.77
C LYS A 98 -3.14 5.18 -14.44
N ILE A 99 -2.96 4.33 -13.43
CA ILE A 99 -1.67 3.83 -12.99
C ILE A 99 -1.55 2.36 -13.33
N LYS A 100 -0.41 1.96 -13.89
CA LYS A 100 -0.06 0.57 -14.17
C LYS A 100 0.76 0.00 -13.02
N ILE A 101 0.38 -1.16 -12.51
CA ILE A 101 1.16 -1.93 -11.53
C ILE A 101 1.70 -3.16 -12.22
N ILE A 102 3.00 -3.38 -12.11
CA ILE A 102 3.72 -4.54 -12.64
C ILE A 102 4.54 -5.21 -11.53
N GLY A 103 5.02 -6.38 -11.81
CA GLY A 103 5.94 -7.13 -10.97
C GLY A 103 6.76 -8.11 -11.80
N ASP A 104 7.58 -8.90 -11.13
CA ASP A 104 8.37 -9.95 -11.77
C ASP A 104 7.49 -11.13 -12.26
N LYS A 105 8.13 -12.14 -12.86
CA LYS A 105 7.45 -13.34 -13.36
C LYS A 105 6.69 -14.09 -12.26
N SER A 106 7.22 -14.14 -11.04
CA SER A 106 6.60 -14.83 -9.90
C SER A 106 5.38 -14.07 -9.40
N LEU A 107 5.51 -12.77 -9.14
CA LEU A 107 4.40 -11.94 -8.68
C LEU A 107 3.29 -11.85 -9.72
N SER A 108 3.64 -11.85 -11.00
CA SER A 108 2.67 -11.76 -12.10
C SER A 108 1.75 -12.98 -12.21
N LYS A 109 2.13 -14.11 -11.62
CA LYS A 109 1.28 -15.33 -11.57
C LYS A 109 0.32 -15.33 -10.37
N ARG A 110 0.52 -14.48 -9.36
CA ARG A 110 -0.28 -14.47 -8.13
C ARG A 110 -1.64 -13.80 -8.34
N ASP A 111 -2.63 -14.28 -7.58
CA ASP A 111 -3.98 -13.68 -7.58
C ASP A 111 -4.03 -12.37 -6.81
N PHE A 112 -4.72 -11.39 -7.40
CA PHE A 112 -5.00 -10.07 -6.84
C PHE A 112 -6.50 -9.79 -6.66
N LEU A 113 -7.39 -10.69 -7.10
CA LEU A 113 -8.85 -10.47 -7.04
C LEU A 113 -9.32 -10.17 -5.62
N ARG A 114 -8.76 -10.89 -4.62
CA ARG A 114 -9.10 -10.65 -3.20
C ARG A 114 -8.91 -9.22 -2.73
N VAL A 115 -8.07 -8.45 -3.42
CA VAL A 115 -7.80 -7.03 -3.11
C VAL A 115 -8.51 -6.11 -4.09
N THR A 116 -8.51 -6.44 -5.37
CA THR A 116 -9.13 -5.57 -6.39
C THR A 116 -10.65 -5.48 -6.23
N GLU A 117 -11.31 -6.58 -5.85
CA GLU A 117 -12.77 -6.59 -5.70
C GLU A 117 -13.26 -5.63 -4.59
N PRO A 118 -12.75 -5.65 -3.35
CA PRO A 118 -13.17 -4.65 -2.37
C PRO A 118 -12.78 -3.22 -2.76
N LEU A 119 -11.65 -3.00 -3.43
CA LEU A 119 -11.24 -1.66 -3.86
C LEU A 119 -12.15 -1.08 -4.95
N LYS A 120 -12.71 -1.90 -5.83
CA LYS A 120 -13.74 -1.48 -6.79
C LYS A 120 -14.99 -0.92 -6.08
N LYS A 121 -15.33 -1.46 -4.91
CA LYS A 121 -16.48 -0.97 -4.11
C LYS A 121 -16.28 0.45 -3.60
N PHE A 122 -15.04 0.91 -3.39
CA PHE A 122 -14.74 2.32 -3.11
C PHE A 122 -15.00 3.24 -4.33
N GLY A 123 -15.21 2.67 -5.52
CA GLY A 123 -15.45 3.40 -6.76
C GLY A 123 -14.24 3.43 -7.72
N ALA A 124 -13.13 2.79 -7.39
CA ALA A 124 -11.99 2.70 -8.29
C ALA A 124 -12.29 1.78 -9.49
N LYS A 125 -11.87 2.20 -10.69
CA LYS A 125 -11.89 1.34 -11.88
C LYS A 125 -10.60 0.56 -11.96
N ILE A 126 -10.69 -0.78 -11.81
CA ILE A 126 -9.53 -1.67 -11.78
C ILE A 126 -9.67 -2.74 -12.86
N ILE A 127 -8.67 -2.80 -13.74
CA ILE A 127 -8.56 -3.80 -14.82
C ILE A 127 -7.38 -4.69 -14.50
N THR A 128 -7.57 -5.99 -14.61
CA THR A 128 -6.54 -7.02 -14.36
C THR A 128 -6.45 -7.96 -15.55
N ASN A 129 -5.32 -8.62 -15.69
CA ASN A 129 -5.19 -9.75 -16.60
C ASN A 129 -5.65 -11.03 -15.88
N LYS A 130 -6.95 -11.38 -16.00
CA LYS A 130 -7.56 -12.56 -15.32
C LYS A 130 -7.23 -12.62 -13.83
N GLY A 131 -7.34 -11.48 -13.12
CA GLY A 131 -7.01 -11.39 -11.70
C GLY A 131 -5.52 -11.26 -11.37
N LYS A 132 -4.66 -11.15 -12.37
CA LYS A 132 -3.20 -11.11 -12.26
C LYS A 132 -2.63 -9.80 -12.76
N LEU A 133 -1.31 -9.59 -12.60
CA LEU A 133 -0.58 -8.46 -13.20
C LEU A 133 -0.48 -8.62 -14.73
N PRO A 134 -0.37 -7.51 -15.50
CA PRO A 134 -0.42 -6.14 -15.01
C PRO A 134 -1.81 -5.71 -14.55
N ILE A 135 -1.85 -4.82 -13.55
CA ILE A 135 -3.08 -4.21 -13.07
C ILE A 135 -3.08 -2.74 -13.47
N TYR A 136 -4.22 -2.27 -13.95
CA TYR A 136 -4.45 -0.85 -14.20
C TYR A 136 -5.51 -0.36 -13.21
N ILE A 137 -5.17 0.68 -12.45
CA ILE A 137 -6.07 1.33 -11.51
C ILE A 137 -6.27 2.79 -11.88
N LEU A 138 -7.50 3.20 -12.01
CA LEU A 138 -7.95 4.58 -12.05
C LEU A 138 -8.85 4.78 -10.84
N GLY A 139 -8.44 5.63 -9.94
CA GLY A 139 -9.22 5.96 -8.74
C GLY A 139 -10.43 6.81 -9.07
N THR A 140 -11.06 7.32 -8.03
CA THR A 140 -12.22 8.22 -8.13
C THR A 140 -11.98 9.47 -7.28
N ALA A 141 -12.53 10.61 -7.71
CA ALA A 141 -12.49 11.84 -6.92
C ALA A 141 -13.32 11.74 -5.62
N HIS A 142 -14.33 10.86 -5.62
CA HIS A 142 -15.29 10.70 -4.53
C HIS A 142 -15.42 9.22 -4.14
N PRO A 143 -14.41 8.64 -3.47
CA PRO A 143 -14.53 7.27 -2.99
C PRO A 143 -15.61 7.18 -1.93
N LYS A 144 -16.34 6.07 -1.94
CA LYS A 144 -17.43 5.79 -1.02
C LYS A 144 -16.95 4.85 0.08
N PRO A 145 -17.35 5.07 1.35
CA PRO A 145 -17.07 4.12 2.40
C PRO A 145 -17.81 2.81 2.15
N ILE A 146 -17.23 1.70 2.59
CA ILE A 146 -17.78 0.37 2.34
C ILE A 146 -18.02 -0.40 3.63
N ARG A 147 -18.93 -1.37 3.58
CA ARG A 147 -19.02 -2.48 4.52
C ARG A 147 -18.50 -3.72 3.84
N TYR A 148 -17.48 -4.35 4.41
CA TYR A 148 -16.83 -5.51 3.81
C TYR A 148 -16.53 -6.59 4.85
N PHE A 149 -16.78 -7.84 4.47
CA PHE A 149 -16.40 -9.00 5.25
C PHE A 149 -15.30 -9.78 4.52
N GLU A 150 -14.09 -9.77 5.09
CA GLU A 150 -12.96 -10.55 4.61
C GLU A 150 -13.02 -11.95 5.22
N ASN A 151 -13.45 -12.93 4.43
CA ASN A 151 -13.74 -14.29 4.88
C ASN A 151 -12.61 -15.30 4.67
N LYS A 152 -11.49 -14.88 4.08
CA LYS A 152 -10.34 -15.75 3.76
C LYS A 152 -9.15 -15.62 4.72
N GLY A 153 -9.23 -14.74 5.72
CA GLY A 153 -8.14 -14.50 6.66
C GLY A 153 -6.93 -13.81 6.02
N SER A 154 -7.16 -12.89 5.08
CA SER A 154 -6.08 -12.21 4.36
C SER A 154 -5.68 -10.87 5.01
N ALA A 155 -4.56 -10.84 5.72
CA ALA A 155 -4.00 -9.62 6.27
C ALA A 155 -3.73 -8.55 5.20
N GLN A 156 -3.31 -8.93 3.99
CA GLN A 156 -3.05 -7.99 2.90
C GLN A 156 -4.34 -7.38 2.33
N CYS A 157 -5.43 -8.14 2.28
CA CYS A 157 -6.74 -7.62 1.90
C CYS A 157 -7.23 -6.59 2.94
N LYS A 158 -7.21 -6.94 4.23
CA LYS A 158 -7.54 -6.02 5.33
C LYS A 158 -6.73 -4.72 5.23
N SER A 159 -5.41 -4.85 5.16
CA SER A 159 -4.51 -3.68 5.09
C SER A 159 -4.80 -2.77 3.90
N SER A 160 -5.07 -3.35 2.72
CA SER A 160 -5.39 -2.56 1.53
C SER A 160 -6.71 -1.79 1.68
N ILE A 161 -7.74 -2.40 2.29
CA ILE A 161 -9.02 -1.75 2.59
C ILE A 161 -8.83 -0.63 3.62
N MET A 162 -8.06 -0.87 4.68
CA MET A 162 -7.76 0.14 5.70
C MET A 162 -7.04 1.35 5.12
N LEU A 163 -6.04 1.12 4.25
CA LEU A 163 -5.33 2.18 3.55
C LEU A 163 -6.23 2.98 2.59
N ALA A 164 -7.19 2.32 1.93
CA ALA A 164 -8.19 2.99 1.11
C ALA A 164 -9.13 3.86 1.96
N ALA A 165 -9.52 3.36 3.14
CA ALA A 165 -10.39 4.07 4.06
C ALA A 165 -9.78 5.37 4.62
N LEU A 166 -8.45 5.44 4.78
CA LEU A 166 -7.75 6.65 5.25
C LEU A 166 -8.08 7.89 4.42
N ASN A 167 -8.25 7.70 3.12
CA ASN A 167 -8.52 8.79 2.17
C ASN A 167 -10.01 8.86 1.75
N THR A 168 -10.92 8.16 2.45
CA THR A 168 -12.33 8.09 2.12
C THR A 168 -13.16 8.75 3.22
N LYS A 169 -14.00 9.72 2.85
CA LYS A 169 -14.93 10.35 3.80
C LYS A 169 -16.00 9.36 4.25
N GLY A 170 -16.34 9.41 5.54
CA GLY A 170 -17.34 8.54 6.16
C GLY A 170 -16.74 7.30 6.81
N THR A 171 -17.58 6.37 7.26
CA THR A 171 -17.17 5.21 8.05
C THR A 171 -17.12 3.95 7.19
N THR A 172 -15.92 3.39 7.01
CA THR A 172 -15.73 2.06 6.44
C THR A 172 -15.75 1.02 7.56
N ILE A 173 -16.58 -0.01 7.42
CA ILE A 173 -16.68 -1.12 8.36
C ILE A 173 -16.06 -2.37 7.73
N LEU A 174 -15.00 -2.86 8.35
CA LEU A 174 -14.29 -4.06 7.93
C LEU A 174 -14.40 -5.13 9.02
N LYS A 175 -15.13 -6.21 8.74
CA LYS A 175 -15.08 -7.45 9.51
C LYS A 175 -14.17 -8.43 8.80
N ALA A 176 -13.35 -9.19 9.54
CA ALA A 176 -12.41 -10.13 8.92
C ALA A 176 -12.22 -11.37 9.79
N LYS A 177 -11.95 -12.51 9.15
CA LYS A 177 -11.42 -13.67 9.84
C LYS A 177 -10.03 -13.37 10.41
N LYS A 178 -9.66 -14.07 11.49
CA LYS A 178 -8.37 -13.91 12.16
C LYS A 178 -7.21 -14.02 11.16
N SER A 179 -6.31 -13.05 11.20
CA SER A 179 -5.08 -13.01 10.40
C SER A 179 -4.11 -12.05 11.09
N ARG A 180 -2.88 -11.88 10.54
CA ARG A 180 -1.93 -10.91 11.10
C ARG A 180 -2.56 -9.52 11.18
N ASP A 181 -2.29 -8.81 12.27
CA ASP A 181 -2.89 -7.53 12.66
C ASP A 181 -1.90 -6.34 12.63
N HIS A 182 -0.79 -6.51 11.91
CA HIS A 182 0.29 -5.52 11.84
C HIS A 182 -0.18 -4.11 11.44
N THR A 183 -1.18 -3.99 10.56
CA THR A 183 -1.69 -2.69 10.15
C THR A 183 -2.60 -2.08 11.21
N GLU A 184 -3.40 -2.91 11.86
CA GLU A 184 -4.27 -2.52 12.97
C GLU A 184 -3.43 -1.98 14.14
N LEU A 185 -2.38 -2.71 14.53
CA LEU A 185 -1.45 -2.29 15.59
C LEU A 185 -0.74 -0.99 15.23
N LEU A 186 -0.25 -0.85 13.98
CA LEU A 186 0.37 0.39 13.54
C LEU A 186 -0.60 1.57 13.56
N PHE A 187 -1.87 1.38 13.18
CA PHE A 187 -2.87 2.46 13.23
C PHE A 187 -3.24 2.85 14.65
N ASN A 188 -3.26 1.90 15.57
CA ASN A 188 -3.53 2.17 16.99
C ASN A 188 -2.36 2.90 17.69
N SER A 189 -1.15 2.83 17.11
CA SER A 189 0.05 3.48 17.66
C SER A 189 0.28 4.91 17.11
N LEU A 190 -0.55 5.39 16.20
CA LEU A 190 -0.48 6.71 15.57
C LEU A 190 -1.49 7.68 16.16
#